data_70c0e79be74c58d2ebaecf7771717034
#
_entry.id   70c0e79be74c58d2ebaecf7771717034
#
_cell.length_a   1.000
_cell.length_b   1.000
_cell.length_c   1.000
_cell.angle_alpha   90.00
_cell.angle_beta   90.00
_cell.angle_gamma   90.00
#
_symmetry.space_group_name_H-M   'P 1'
#
loop_
_entity.id
_entity.type
_entity.pdbx_description
1 polymer ?
#
loop_
_entity_poly.entity_id
_entity_poly.type
_entity_poly.pdbx_seq_one_letter_code
_entity_poly.pdbx_strand_id
1 'polypeptide(L)'
;MSDTKPDNTSIQVIGRMFSLLDTLAHEGDAVSLKSISEQTGLHPSTAHRILNDLAVGGLVERSGPGAYRLGIRLLTLGNLVKSRLDVRELAVRPMQELHRLTGHPVSLFVRHEDEALCVERTVTERSGVQVTRVMGLRLPLTGCAAGKVLLLNESAGVLRALSTAQGTRYEQLQAELGQIRQSGLAMDSESADPQLQVIVTPVHDDLGGVVASLALNVSHLQSVPAEWQDALKLSAQRVSGLLGWQHAASA
;
A
#
# COMPACT_ATOMS: atom_id res chain seq x y z
N MET A 1 9.50 47.78 15.55
CA MET A 1 8.87 46.58 15.02
C MET A 1 9.73 46.16 13.82
N SER A 2 10.61 45.21 14.04
CA SER A 2 11.56 44.70 13.04
C SER A 2 10.95 43.52 12.34
N ASP A 3 10.56 43.73 11.08
CA ASP A 3 10.12 42.66 10.17
C ASP A 3 11.33 41.79 9.81
N THR A 4 11.46 40.64 10.43
CA THR A 4 12.45 39.64 10.04
C THR A 4 11.87 38.87 8.85
N LYS A 5 12.29 39.23 7.63
CA LYS A 5 12.06 38.41 6.42
C LYS A 5 12.57 36.99 6.66
N PRO A 6 11.80 35.93 6.32
CA PRO A 6 12.31 34.57 6.40
C PRO A 6 13.51 34.43 5.46
N ASP A 7 14.58 33.86 5.99
CA ASP A 7 15.87 33.69 5.32
C ASP A 7 15.70 32.70 4.13
N ASN A 8 15.59 33.24 2.93
CA ASN A 8 15.37 32.48 1.68
C ASN A 8 16.48 31.45 1.40
N THR A 9 17.62 31.61 2.06
CA THR A 9 18.80 30.73 1.97
C THR A 9 18.56 29.37 2.64
N SER A 10 17.83 29.34 3.76
CA SER A 10 17.50 28.11 4.50
C SER A 10 16.58 27.19 3.69
N ILE A 11 15.57 27.74 3.04
CA ILE A 11 14.61 26.99 2.20
C ILE A 11 15.31 26.36 0.99
N GLN A 12 16.27 27.08 0.38
CA GLN A 12 17.05 26.56 -0.75
C GLN A 12 17.96 25.39 -0.36
N VAL A 13 18.55 25.40 0.84
CA VAL A 13 19.40 24.31 1.31
C VAL A 13 18.58 23.03 1.52
N ILE A 14 17.40 23.14 2.11
CA ILE A 14 16.50 22.00 2.32
C ILE A 14 16.07 21.37 0.98
N GLY A 15 15.67 22.19 0.01
CA GLY A 15 15.32 21.70 -1.33
C GLY A 15 16.48 20.97 -2.01
N ARG A 16 17.71 21.49 -1.89
CA ARG A 16 18.91 20.83 -2.41
C ARG A 16 19.21 19.51 -1.72
N MET A 17 18.99 19.41 -0.40
CA MET A 17 19.14 18.16 0.34
C MET A 17 18.18 17.08 -0.18
N PHE A 18 16.89 17.40 -0.36
CA PHE A 18 15.93 16.46 -0.91
C PHE A 18 16.32 16.04 -2.33
N SER A 19 16.69 16.95 -3.21
CA SER A 19 17.14 16.63 -4.57
C SER A 19 18.32 15.66 -4.58
N LEU A 20 19.28 15.81 -3.65
CA LEU A 20 20.41 14.88 -3.51
C LEU A 20 19.98 13.49 -3.01
N LEU A 21 19.06 13.44 -2.02
CA LEU A 21 18.53 12.17 -1.50
C LEU A 21 17.71 11.43 -2.55
N ASP A 22 16.88 12.14 -3.31
CA ASP A 22 16.07 11.58 -4.39
C ASP A 22 16.95 11.00 -5.51
N THR A 23 18.01 11.71 -5.89
CA THR A 23 19.00 11.19 -6.85
C THR A 23 19.65 9.89 -6.38
N LEU A 24 20.07 9.83 -5.10
CA LEU A 24 20.63 8.61 -4.52
C LEU A 24 19.61 7.46 -4.45
N ALA A 25 18.33 7.77 -4.22
CA ALA A 25 17.26 6.78 -4.19
C ALA A 25 16.97 6.16 -5.57
N HIS A 26 17.07 6.95 -6.66
CA HIS A 26 16.81 6.48 -8.01
C HIS A 26 17.97 5.71 -8.63
N GLU A 27 19.20 6.10 -8.33
CA GLU A 27 20.39 5.52 -8.96
C GLU A 27 20.91 4.24 -8.26
N GLY A 28 20.53 4.01 -7.01
CA GLY A 28 20.90 2.79 -6.29
C GLY A 28 22.19 2.90 -5.47
N ASP A 29 23.04 1.85 -5.47
CA ASP A 29 24.00 1.57 -4.39
C ASP A 29 25.24 2.47 -4.30
N ALA A 30 25.75 3.03 -5.38
CA ALA A 30 27.00 3.81 -5.32
C ALA A 30 27.03 4.88 -6.42
N VAL A 31 26.63 6.09 -6.07
CA VAL A 31 26.56 7.19 -7.03
C VAL A 31 27.74 8.12 -6.88
N SER A 32 28.44 8.42 -7.96
CA SER A 32 29.59 9.32 -7.93
C SER A 32 29.14 10.77 -7.74
N LEU A 33 29.98 11.58 -7.06
CA LEU A 33 29.74 13.01 -6.90
C LEU A 33 29.51 13.72 -8.25
N LYS A 34 30.19 13.25 -9.31
CA LYS A 34 30.04 13.80 -10.66
C LYS A 34 28.60 13.57 -11.18
N SER A 35 28.12 12.32 -11.14
CA SER A 35 26.76 11.97 -11.56
C SER A 35 25.71 12.72 -10.77
N ILE A 36 25.84 12.79 -9.45
CA ILE A 36 24.94 13.54 -8.56
C ILE A 36 24.90 15.02 -8.96
N SER A 37 26.07 15.64 -9.23
CA SER A 37 26.13 17.05 -9.61
C SER A 37 25.48 17.32 -10.98
N GLU A 38 25.68 16.42 -11.94
CA GLU A 38 25.07 16.49 -13.27
C GLU A 38 23.55 16.41 -13.21
N GLN A 39 23.01 15.45 -12.44
CA GLN A 39 21.57 15.25 -12.33
C GLN A 39 20.85 16.33 -11.52
N THR A 40 21.46 16.80 -10.44
CA THR A 40 20.86 17.83 -9.59
C THR A 40 21.11 19.27 -10.09
N GLY A 41 22.00 19.46 -11.06
CA GLY A 41 22.45 20.78 -11.50
C GLY A 41 23.24 21.57 -10.46
N LEU A 42 23.66 20.92 -9.37
CA LEU A 42 24.44 21.57 -8.30
C LEU A 42 25.92 21.60 -8.66
N HIS A 43 26.58 22.72 -8.34
CA HIS A 43 28.04 22.75 -8.43
C HIS A 43 28.67 21.66 -7.53
N PRO A 44 29.71 20.93 -7.99
CA PRO A 44 30.30 19.80 -7.23
C PRO A 44 30.69 20.15 -5.79
N SER A 45 31.24 21.35 -5.56
CA SER A 45 31.62 21.80 -4.20
C SER A 45 30.40 21.97 -3.27
N THR A 46 29.26 22.40 -3.82
CA THR A 46 28.01 22.55 -3.06
C THR A 46 27.41 21.19 -2.75
N ALA A 47 27.33 20.31 -3.75
CA ALA A 47 26.84 18.93 -3.57
C ALA A 47 27.70 18.18 -2.55
N HIS A 48 29.03 18.26 -2.69
CA HIS A 48 29.97 17.63 -1.76
C HIS A 48 29.79 18.10 -0.31
N ARG A 49 29.64 19.41 -0.09
CA ARG A 49 29.43 19.95 1.26
C ARG A 49 28.14 19.43 1.88
N ILE A 50 27.01 19.48 1.15
CA ILE A 50 25.71 19.00 1.64
C ILE A 50 25.76 17.49 1.89
N LEU A 51 26.36 16.70 0.98
CA LEU A 51 26.51 15.25 1.15
C LEU A 51 27.37 14.90 2.38
N ASN A 52 28.37 15.70 2.70
CA ASN A 52 29.15 15.52 3.93
C ASN A 52 28.33 15.82 5.17
N ASP A 53 27.52 16.87 5.17
CA ASP A 53 26.64 17.19 6.29
C ASP A 53 25.59 16.09 6.49
N LEU A 54 25.02 15.56 5.39
CA LEU A 54 24.10 14.40 5.41
C LEU A 54 24.80 13.13 5.90
N ALA A 55 26.08 12.93 5.57
CA ALA A 55 26.86 11.78 6.01
C ALA A 55 27.17 11.86 7.51
N VAL A 56 27.49 13.06 8.03
CA VAL A 56 27.60 13.28 9.49
C VAL A 56 26.29 12.96 10.21
N GLY A 57 25.16 13.32 9.58
CA GLY A 57 23.83 12.99 10.07
C GLY A 57 23.42 11.52 9.89
N GLY A 58 24.20 10.69 9.18
CA GLY A 58 23.88 9.29 8.89
C GLY A 58 22.77 9.07 7.86
N LEU A 59 22.28 10.12 7.19
CA LEU A 59 21.27 10.04 6.13
C LEU A 59 21.87 9.61 4.79
N VAL A 60 23.19 9.79 4.63
CA VAL A 60 24.01 9.36 3.50
C VAL A 60 25.23 8.64 4.04
N GLU A 61 25.76 7.69 3.29
CA GLU A 61 27.02 6.98 3.58
C GLU A 61 27.96 7.10 2.40
N ARG A 62 29.28 7.11 2.68
CA ARG A 62 30.31 7.01 1.65
C ARG A 62 30.50 5.54 1.29
N SER A 63 30.30 5.20 0.02
CA SER A 63 30.43 3.83 -0.51
C SER A 63 31.79 3.56 -1.18
N GLY A 64 32.71 4.55 -1.12
CA GLY A 64 34.02 4.51 -1.72
C GLY A 64 34.56 5.93 -1.99
N PRO A 65 35.74 6.07 -2.64
CA PRO A 65 36.30 7.38 -2.99
C PRO A 65 35.37 8.16 -3.91
N GLY A 66 34.75 9.22 -3.37
CA GLY A 66 33.87 10.12 -4.12
C GLY A 66 32.51 9.51 -4.51
N ALA A 67 32.12 8.38 -3.92
CA ALA A 67 30.82 7.74 -4.13
C ALA A 67 29.97 7.77 -2.85
N TYR A 68 28.66 7.93 -3.03
CA TYR A 68 27.67 8.08 -1.97
C TYR A 68 26.50 7.14 -2.17
N ARG A 69 25.85 6.75 -1.07
CA ARG A 69 24.60 6.00 -1.05
C ARG A 69 23.71 6.47 0.09
N LEU A 70 22.43 6.05 0.09
CA LEU A 70 21.53 6.30 1.22
C LEU A 70 22.06 5.64 2.50
N GLY A 71 21.99 6.35 3.62
CA GLY A 71 22.47 5.88 4.92
C GLY A 71 21.43 5.10 5.70
N ILE A 72 21.92 4.18 6.55
CA ILE A 72 21.06 3.28 7.37
C ILE A 72 20.13 4.04 8.33
N ARG A 73 20.41 5.28 8.69
CA ARG A 73 19.55 6.10 9.54
C ARG A 73 18.18 6.34 8.90
N LEU A 74 18.11 6.42 7.56
CA LEU A 74 16.83 6.54 6.84
C LEU A 74 15.92 5.34 7.10
N LEU A 75 16.49 4.12 7.13
CA LEU A 75 15.74 2.92 7.49
C LEU A 75 15.23 2.99 8.93
N THR A 76 16.05 3.44 9.88
CA THR A 76 15.64 3.59 11.27
C THR A 76 14.46 4.57 11.40
N LEU A 77 14.55 5.73 10.75
CA LEU A 77 13.46 6.72 10.74
C LEU A 77 12.21 6.19 10.04
N GLY A 78 12.38 5.51 8.90
CA GLY A 78 11.28 4.89 8.16
C GLY A 78 10.56 3.82 8.97
N ASN A 79 11.28 2.97 9.70
CA ASN A 79 10.69 1.94 10.56
C ASN A 79 9.86 2.55 11.71
N LEU A 80 10.28 3.68 12.28
CA LEU A 80 9.48 4.40 13.28
C LEU A 80 8.18 4.97 12.69
N VAL A 81 8.18 5.40 11.45
CA VAL A 81 6.97 5.80 10.73
C VAL A 81 6.11 4.58 10.43
N LYS A 82 6.71 3.52 9.86
CA LYS A 82 6.03 2.28 9.50
C LYS A 82 5.31 1.63 10.68
N SER A 83 5.92 1.63 11.87
CA SER A 83 5.31 1.07 13.10
C SER A 83 4.04 1.79 13.56
N ARG A 84 3.76 2.98 13.05
CA ARG A 84 2.55 3.78 13.35
C ARG A 84 1.48 3.63 12.28
N LEU A 85 1.79 3.03 11.12
CA LEU A 85 0.83 2.87 10.03
C LEU A 85 -0.12 1.72 10.37
N ASP A 86 -1.38 2.06 10.60
CA ASP A 86 -2.48 1.08 10.70
C ASP A 86 -3.29 1.14 9.40
N VAL A 87 -3.32 0.04 8.66
CA VAL A 87 -4.08 -0.07 7.41
C VAL A 87 -5.56 0.31 7.61
N ARG A 88 -6.09 0.07 8.81
CA ARG A 88 -7.47 0.37 9.17
C ARG A 88 -7.73 1.87 9.18
N GLU A 89 -6.85 2.65 9.84
CA GLU A 89 -6.96 4.11 9.90
C GLU A 89 -6.80 4.73 8.51
N LEU A 90 -5.83 4.23 7.73
CA LEU A 90 -5.56 4.72 6.37
C LEU A 90 -6.69 4.39 5.38
N ALA A 91 -7.42 3.30 5.59
CA ALA A 91 -8.52 2.88 4.73
C ALA A 91 -9.83 3.67 4.96
N VAL A 92 -10.02 4.31 6.12
CA VAL A 92 -11.27 4.98 6.50
C VAL A 92 -11.76 5.93 5.40
N ARG A 93 -10.93 6.86 4.98
CA ARG A 93 -11.31 7.88 4.00
C ARG A 93 -11.57 7.31 2.59
N PRO A 94 -10.67 6.49 2.01
CA PRO A 94 -10.94 5.80 0.75
C PRO A 94 -12.22 4.94 0.77
N MET A 95 -12.51 4.24 1.86
CA MET A 95 -13.74 3.44 2.01
C MET A 95 -14.99 4.32 2.01
N GLN A 96 -14.98 5.45 2.70
CA GLN A 96 -16.10 6.39 2.71
C GLN A 96 -16.35 6.99 1.32
N GLU A 97 -15.30 7.38 0.61
CA GLU A 97 -15.38 7.94 -0.75
C GLU A 97 -15.95 6.91 -1.72
N LEU A 98 -15.47 5.65 -1.66
CA LEU A 98 -15.98 4.56 -2.49
C LEU A 98 -17.45 4.25 -2.19
N HIS A 99 -17.85 4.22 -0.91
CA HIS A 99 -19.24 4.01 -0.54
C HIS A 99 -20.16 5.13 -1.08
N ARG A 100 -19.73 6.41 -0.96
CA ARG A 100 -20.52 7.53 -1.49
C ARG A 100 -20.70 7.47 -3.01
N LEU A 101 -19.64 7.01 -3.71
CA LEU A 101 -19.66 6.88 -5.16
C LEU A 101 -20.59 5.75 -5.62
N THR A 102 -20.53 4.59 -4.95
CA THR A 102 -21.23 3.38 -5.38
C THR A 102 -22.59 3.21 -4.74
N GLY A 103 -22.84 3.83 -3.57
CA GLY A 103 -24.01 3.58 -2.73
C GLY A 103 -24.00 2.23 -2.01
N HIS A 104 -22.88 1.48 -2.09
CA HIS A 104 -22.78 0.13 -1.56
C HIS A 104 -21.79 0.04 -0.40
N PRO A 105 -22.02 -0.88 0.57
CA PRO A 105 -21.12 -1.08 1.69
C PRO A 105 -19.73 -1.54 1.23
N VAL A 106 -18.70 -0.97 1.85
CA VAL A 106 -17.29 -1.30 1.65
C VAL A 106 -16.76 -1.94 2.92
N SER A 107 -16.04 -3.05 2.82
CA SER A 107 -15.47 -3.77 3.94
C SER A 107 -13.96 -3.94 3.77
N LEU A 108 -13.23 -3.88 4.88
CA LEU A 108 -11.79 -4.14 4.93
C LEU A 108 -11.55 -5.43 5.71
N PHE A 109 -10.81 -6.35 5.11
CA PHE A 109 -10.42 -7.60 5.73
C PHE A 109 -8.90 -7.67 5.88
N VAL A 110 -8.46 -8.25 6.99
CA VAL A 110 -7.06 -8.62 7.23
C VAL A 110 -6.96 -10.10 7.53
N ARG A 111 -5.79 -10.67 7.33
CA ARG A 111 -5.54 -12.06 7.72
C ARG A 111 -5.34 -12.15 9.24
N HIS A 112 -6.02 -13.08 9.85
CA HIS A 112 -5.81 -13.49 11.23
C HIS A 112 -5.75 -15.03 11.28
N GLU A 113 -4.55 -15.56 11.46
CA GLU A 113 -4.29 -17.00 11.36
C GLU A 113 -4.74 -17.58 10.01
N ASP A 114 -5.74 -18.46 10.02
CA ASP A 114 -6.29 -19.14 8.83
C ASP A 114 -7.63 -18.55 8.37
N GLU A 115 -7.95 -17.33 8.82
CA GLU A 115 -9.22 -16.66 8.54
C GLU A 115 -9.00 -15.24 7.99
N ALA A 116 -9.95 -14.81 7.14
CA ALA A 116 -10.13 -13.41 6.77
C ALA A 116 -11.04 -12.75 7.81
N LEU A 117 -10.48 -11.83 8.58
CA LEU A 117 -11.19 -11.08 9.61
C LEU A 117 -11.63 -9.73 9.05
N CYS A 118 -12.93 -9.46 9.03
CA CYS A 118 -13.45 -8.14 8.73
C CYS A 118 -13.17 -7.21 9.92
N VAL A 119 -12.38 -6.16 9.66
CA VAL A 119 -11.96 -5.22 10.71
C VAL A 119 -12.70 -3.90 10.63
N GLU A 120 -13.10 -3.47 9.43
CA GLU A 120 -13.82 -2.21 9.20
C GLU A 120 -14.91 -2.41 8.14
N ARG A 121 -16.03 -1.71 8.30
CA ARG A 121 -17.13 -1.68 7.31
C ARG A 121 -17.77 -0.30 7.26
N THR A 122 -18.15 0.15 6.07
CA THR A 122 -18.93 1.38 5.92
C THR A 122 -20.40 1.09 6.17
N VAL A 123 -21.05 2.02 6.86
CA VAL A 123 -22.50 2.04 7.10
C VAL A 123 -23.04 3.41 6.74
N THR A 124 -24.30 3.48 6.30
CA THR A 124 -24.99 4.74 6.04
C THR A 124 -25.80 5.10 7.27
N GLU A 125 -25.54 6.27 7.84
CA GLU A 125 -26.29 6.85 8.95
C GLU A 125 -26.88 8.21 8.56
N ARG A 126 -27.72 8.80 9.42
CA ARG A 126 -28.30 10.13 9.17
C ARG A 126 -27.27 11.22 9.00
N SER A 127 -26.10 11.07 9.61
CA SER A 127 -24.94 11.97 9.51
C SER A 127 -24.08 11.77 8.26
N GLY A 128 -24.38 10.76 7.42
CA GLY A 128 -23.65 10.38 6.23
C GLY A 128 -22.98 9.00 6.34
N VAL A 129 -21.97 8.76 5.49
CA VAL A 129 -21.25 7.48 5.50
C VAL A 129 -20.20 7.45 6.62
N GLN A 130 -20.36 6.49 7.51
CA GLN A 130 -19.45 6.22 8.63
C GLN A 130 -18.67 4.92 8.38
N VAL A 131 -17.50 4.79 8.99
CA VAL A 131 -16.78 3.52 9.05
C VAL A 131 -16.86 3.00 10.47
N THR A 132 -17.33 1.78 10.63
CA THR A 132 -17.49 1.13 11.92
C THR A 132 -16.65 -0.13 12.01
N ARG A 133 -16.17 -0.44 13.21
CA ARG A 133 -15.57 -1.73 13.49
C ARG A 133 -16.61 -2.82 13.43
N VAL A 134 -16.30 -3.87 12.66
CA VAL A 134 -17.11 -5.09 12.64
C VAL A 134 -16.50 -6.09 13.60
N MET A 135 -17.25 -6.49 14.62
CA MET A 135 -16.79 -7.54 15.53
C MET A 135 -17.33 -8.90 15.07
N GLY A 136 -16.42 -9.87 14.88
CA GLY A 136 -16.76 -11.27 14.75
C GLY A 136 -17.01 -11.84 13.36
N LEU A 137 -17.01 -11.03 12.28
CA LEU A 137 -17.09 -11.61 10.94
C LEU A 137 -15.75 -12.22 10.54
N ARG A 138 -15.68 -13.56 10.57
CA ARG A 138 -14.53 -14.37 10.19
C ARG A 138 -14.94 -15.32 9.08
N LEU A 139 -14.13 -15.40 8.05
CA LEU A 139 -14.38 -16.23 6.87
C LEU A 139 -13.14 -17.09 6.58
N PRO A 140 -13.32 -18.34 6.12
CA PRO A 140 -12.19 -19.18 5.75
C PRO A 140 -11.42 -18.57 4.58
N LEU A 141 -10.06 -18.56 4.66
CA LEU A 141 -9.21 -17.92 3.64
C LEU A 141 -9.40 -18.52 2.25
N THR A 142 -9.57 -19.83 2.14
CA THR A 142 -9.72 -20.49 0.84
C THR A 142 -11.16 -20.47 0.30
N GLY A 143 -12.14 -20.19 1.17
CA GLY A 143 -13.57 -20.29 0.87
C GLY A 143 -14.24 -18.99 0.46
N CYS A 144 -13.56 -17.83 0.52
CA CYS A 144 -14.15 -16.55 0.18
C CYS A 144 -13.20 -15.66 -0.64
N ALA A 145 -13.76 -14.72 -1.41
CA ALA A 145 -12.97 -13.81 -2.24
C ALA A 145 -11.97 -12.97 -1.43
N ALA A 146 -12.39 -12.45 -0.27
CA ALA A 146 -11.51 -11.67 0.60
C ALA A 146 -10.30 -12.49 1.10
N GLY A 147 -10.53 -13.74 1.49
CA GLY A 147 -9.47 -14.65 1.92
C GLY A 147 -8.53 -15.02 0.77
N LYS A 148 -9.05 -15.35 -0.41
CA LYS A 148 -8.23 -15.66 -1.60
C LYS A 148 -7.29 -14.51 -1.96
N VAL A 149 -7.78 -13.27 -1.89
CA VAL A 149 -6.93 -12.09 -2.09
C VAL A 149 -5.80 -12.01 -1.06
N LEU A 150 -6.07 -12.29 0.20
CA LEU A 150 -5.05 -12.31 1.27
C LEU A 150 -4.00 -13.43 1.09
N LEU A 151 -4.29 -14.44 0.27
CA LEU A 151 -3.38 -15.56 -0.04
C LEU A 151 -2.49 -15.33 -1.27
N LEU A 152 -2.58 -14.19 -1.96
CA LEU A 152 -1.88 -13.97 -3.23
C LEU A 152 -0.35 -14.09 -3.15
N ASN A 153 0.25 -13.74 -2.02
CA ASN A 153 1.70 -13.81 -1.81
C ASN A 153 2.16 -15.07 -1.06
N GLU A 154 1.23 -16.00 -0.76
CA GLU A 154 1.56 -17.18 0.05
C GLU A 154 2.31 -18.24 -0.76
N SER A 155 3.17 -18.98 -0.04
CA SER A 155 3.92 -20.10 -0.62
C SER A 155 3.02 -21.30 -0.94
N ALA A 156 3.45 -22.11 -1.92
CA ALA A 156 2.73 -23.33 -2.27
C ALA A 156 2.52 -24.30 -1.09
N GLY A 157 3.45 -24.32 -0.12
CA GLY A 157 3.34 -25.14 1.08
C GLY A 157 2.18 -24.70 1.97
N VAL A 158 2.08 -23.38 2.24
CA VAL A 158 0.99 -22.80 3.03
C VAL A 158 -0.36 -23.00 2.33
N LEU A 159 -0.43 -22.77 1.02
CA LEU A 159 -1.65 -22.95 0.24
C LEU A 159 -2.17 -24.40 0.28
N ARG A 160 -1.27 -25.40 0.20
CA ARG A 160 -1.66 -26.82 0.33
C ARG A 160 -2.17 -27.17 1.73
N ALA A 161 -1.48 -26.69 2.77
CA ALA A 161 -1.90 -26.92 4.15
C ALA A 161 -3.29 -26.31 4.41
N LEU A 162 -3.52 -25.07 4.01
CA LEU A 162 -4.81 -24.40 4.15
C LEU A 162 -5.91 -25.08 3.33
N SER A 163 -5.62 -25.48 2.09
CA SER A 163 -6.59 -26.20 1.25
C SER A 163 -7.05 -27.49 1.91
N THR A 164 -6.11 -28.26 2.47
CA THR A 164 -6.43 -29.49 3.19
C THR A 164 -7.26 -29.21 4.44
N ALA A 165 -6.85 -28.23 5.25
CA ALA A 165 -7.53 -27.88 6.50
C ALA A 165 -8.96 -27.34 6.29
N GLN A 166 -9.18 -26.61 5.21
CA GLN A 166 -10.46 -25.96 4.90
C GLN A 166 -11.30 -26.73 3.85
N GLY A 167 -10.87 -27.90 3.42
CA GLY A 167 -11.62 -28.77 2.50
C GLY A 167 -11.72 -28.22 1.06
N THR A 168 -10.78 -27.36 0.66
CA THR A 168 -10.72 -26.80 -0.69
C THR A 168 -9.74 -27.59 -1.55
N ARG A 169 -9.99 -27.73 -2.85
CA ARG A 169 -9.04 -28.36 -3.77
C ARG A 169 -7.91 -27.41 -4.09
N TYR A 170 -6.66 -27.84 -3.85
CA TYR A 170 -5.46 -27.03 -4.05
C TYR A 170 -5.32 -26.50 -5.50
N GLU A 171 -5.57 -27.37 -6.50
CA GLU A 171 -5.48 -26.99 -7.92
C GLU A 171 -6.51 -25.92 -8.29
N GLN A 172 -7.72 -26.03 -7.73
CA GLN A 172 -8.76 -25.01 -7.93
C GLN A 172 -8.34 -23.69 -7.30
N LEU A 173 -7.87 -23.71 -6.04
CA LEU A 173 -7.38 -22.50 -5.37
C LEU A 173 -6.25 -21.84 -6.16
N GLN A 174 -5.29 -22.63 -6.66
CA GLN A 174 -4.20 -22.08 -7.49
C GLN A 174 -4.69 -21.40 -8.77
N ALA A 175 -5.65 -22.03 -9.46
CA ALA A 175 -6.24 -21.46 -10.68
C ALA A 175 -6.95 -20.12 -10.39
N GLU A 176 -7.73 -20.08 -9.31
CA GLU A 176 -8.43 -18.85 -8.87
C GLU A 176 -7.44 -17.75 -8.47
N LEU A 177 -6.40 -18.07 -7.70
CA LEU A 177 -5.34 -17.11 -7.37
C LEU A 177 -4.60 -16.59 -8.62
N GLY A 178 -4.40 -17.44 -9.63
CA GLY A 178 -3.85 -17.06 -10.92
C GLY A 178 -4.72 -16.02 -11.64
N GLN A 179 -6.03 -16.24 -11.67
CA GLN A 179 -6.99 -15.29 -12.23
C GLN A 179 -7.01 -13.96 -11.48
N ILE A 180 -6.97 -14.00 -10.14
CA ILE A 180 -6.94 -12.79 -9.31
C ILE A 180 -5.66 -11.99 -9.55
N ARG A 181 -4.49 -12.65 -9.67
CA ARG A 181 -3.23 -11.96 -10.01
C ARG A 181 -3.29 -11.25 -11.37
N GLN A 182 -3.95 -11.86 -12.34
CA GLN A 182 -4.08 -11.30 -13.68
C GLN A 182 -5.09 -10.14 -13.75
N SER A 183 -6.26 -10.28 -13.10
CA SER A 183 -7.35 -9.29 -13.14
C SER A 183 -7.22 -8.18 -12.09
N GLY A 184 -6.52 -8.45 -10.98
CA GLY A 184 -6.50 -7.63 -9.78
C GLY A 184 -7.80 -7.68 -8.97
N LEU A 185 -8.72 -8.60 -9.30
CA LEU A 185 -10.04 -8.72 -8.69
C LEU A 185 -10.38 -10.17 -8.38
N ALA A 186 -10.97 -10.39 -7.20
CA ALA A 186 -11.70 -11.59 -6.87
C ALA A 186 -13.21 -11.27 -6.80
N MET A 187 -14.03 -12.25 -7.15
CA MET A 187 -15.50 -12.13 -7.05
C MET A 187 -16.05 -13.39 -6.38
N ASP A 188 -17.04 -13.22 -5.53
CA ASP A 188 -17.76 -14.31 -4.88
C ASP A 188 -19.20 -13.88 -4.55
N SER A 189 -20.07 -14.85 -4.32
CA SER A 189 -21.36 -14.61 -3.66
C SER A 189 -21.13 -14.71 -2.15
N GLU A 190 -21.65 -13.75 -1.37
CA GLU A 190 -21.52 -13.80 0.08
C GLU A 190 -22.22 -15.06 0.63
N SER A 191 -21.48 -15.89 1.38
CA SER A 191 -22.00 -17.17 1.89
C SER A 191 -23.20 -17.00 2.84
N ALA A 192 -23.34 -15.84 3.45
CA ALA A 192 -24.42 -15.50 4.37
C ALA A 192 -25.69 -14.96 3.65
N ASP A 193 -25.52 -14.38 2.47
CA ASP A 193 -26.63 -13.88 1.64
C ASP A 193 -26.33 -14.13 0.16
N PRO A 194 -26.94 -15.18 -0.45
CA PRO A 194 -26.75 -15.51 -1.87
C PRO A 194 -27.17 -14.39 -2.86
N GLN A 195 -27.86 -13.36 -2.39
CA GLN A 195 -28.25 -12.21 -3.20
C GLN A 195 -27.16 -11.12 -3.23
N LEU A 196 -26.13 -11.23 -2.41
CA LEU A 196 -25.02 -10.30 -2.38
C LEU A 196 -23.82 -10.85 -3.15
N GLN A 197 -23.35 -10.10 -4.10
CA GLN A 197 -22.07 -10.31 -4.77
C GLN A 197 -21.00 -9.44 -4.12
N VAL A 198 -19.83 -10.00 -3.88
CA VAL A 198 -18.69 -9.30 -3.32
C VAL A 198 -17.57 -9.21 -4.35
N ILE A 199 -17.07 -8.00 -4.59
CA ILE A 199 -15.89 -7.77 -5.43
C ILE A 199 -14.76 -7.32 -4.51
N VAL A 200 -13.60 -7.93 -4.66
CA VAL A 200 -12.47 -7.74 -3.74
C VAL A 200 -11.19 -7.46 -4.51
N THR A 201 -10.37 -6.56 -3.99
CA THR A 201 -9.06 -6.20 -4.53
C THR A 201 -8.01 -6.17 -3.43
N PRO A 202 -6.72 -6.45 -3.73
CA PRO A 202 -5.66 -6.42 -2.73
C PRO A 202 -5.26 -4.99 -2.34
N VAL A 203 -4.82 -4.86 -1.09
CA VAL A 203 -4.10 -3.70 -0.56
C VAL A 203 -2.68 -4.15 -0.22
N HIS A 204 -1.70 -3.47 -0.79
CA HIS A 204 -0.28 -3.81 -0.67
C HIS A 204 0.46 -2.93 0.32
N ASP A 205 1.48 -3.48 0.96
CA ASP A 205 2.46 -2.73 1.73
C ASP A 205 3.61 -2.21 0.83
N ASP A 206 4.58 -1.54 1.43
CA ASP A 206 5.78 -0.99 0.80
C ASP A 206 6.68 -2.05 0.12
N LEU A 207 6.56 -3.33 0.51
CA LEU A 207 7.30 -4.45 -0.07
C LEU A 207 6.48 -5.19 -1.16
N GLY A 208 5.24 -4.76 -1.43
CA GLY A 208 4.33 -5.42 -2.37
C GLY A 208 3.62 -6.64 -1.78
N GLY A 209 3.73 -6.87 -0.47
CA GLY A 209 2.96 -7.88 0.24
C GLY A 209 1.49 -7.49 0.36
N VAL A 210 0.58 -8.45 0.27
CA VAL A 210 -0.85 -8.18 0.51
C VAL A 210 -1.11 -8.19 2.01
N VAL A 211 -1.43 -7.02 2.57
CA VAL A 211 -1.68 -6.83 4.01
C VAL A 211 -3.16 -6.72 4.36
N ALA A 212 -3.98 -6.41 3.39
CA ALA A 212 -5.43 -6.36 3.53
C ALA A 212 -6.13 -6.63 2.20
N SER A 213 -7.44 -6.86 2.24
CA SER A 213 -8.29 -6.90 1.07
C SER A 213 -9.46 -5.93 1.25
N LEU A 214 -9.73 -5.13 0.21
CA LEU A 214 -10.83 -4.17 0.17
C LEU A 214 -11.97 -4.76 -0.64
N ALA A 215 -13.16 -4.83 -0.05
CA ALA A 215 -14.33 -5.48 -0.61
C ALA A 215 -15.47 -4.48 -0.82
N LEU A 216 -16.14 -4.56 -1.98
CA LEU A 216 -17.38 -3.86 -2.28
C LEU A 216 -18.51 -4.89 -2.37
N ASN A 217 -19.54 -4.71 -1.53
CA ASN A 217 -20.69 -5.60 -1.46
C ASN A 217 -21.83 -5.06 -2.35
N VAL A 218 -22.15 -5.76 -3.42
CA VAL A 218 -23.17 -5.34 -4.40
C VAL A 218 -24.33 -6.34 -4.46
N SER A 219 -25.52 -5.85 -4.75
CA SER A 219 -26.67 -6.73 -4.98
C SER A 219 -26.44 -7.63 -6.19
N HIS A 220 -26.72 -8.92 -6.07
CA HIS A 220 -26.57 -9.92 -7.15
C HIS A 220 -27.46 -9.63 -8.38
N LEU A 221 -28.52 -8.85 -8.23
CA LEU A 221 -29.42 -8.48 -9.31
C LEU A 221 -28.88 -7.37 -10.22
N GLN A 222 -27.75 -6.77 -9.87
CA GLN A 222 -27.09 -5.72 -10.66
C GLN A 222 -25.84 -6.28 -11.32
N SER A 223 -25.72 -6.08 -12.64
CA SER A 223 -24.42 -6.23 -13.29
C SER A 223 -23.48 -5.17 -12.71
N VAL A 224 -22.33 -5.59 -12.19
CA VAL A 224 -21.35 -4.66 -11.58
C VAL A 224 -20.77 -3.76 -12.68
N PRO A 225 -20.99 -2.44 -12.65
CA PRO A 225 -20.42 -1.53 -13.62
C PRO A 225 -18.88 -1.60 -13.59
N ALA A 226 -18.25 -1.51 -14.76
CA ALA A 226 -16.78 -1.45 -14.85
C ALA A 226 -16.20 -0.28 -14.04
N GLU A 227 -16.91 0.85 -14.02
CA GLU A 227 -16.57 2.04 -13.23
C GLU A 227 -16.42 1.75 -11.73
N TRP A 228 -17.22 0.84 -11.17
CA TRP A 228 -17.13 0.47 -9.75
C TRP A 228 -15.94 -0.45 -9.48
N GLN A 229 -15.60 -1.32 -10.43
CA GLN A 229 -14.40 -2.15 -10.36
C GLN A 229 -13.15 -1.28 -10.39
N ASP A 230 -13.10 -0.28 -11.27
CA ASP A 230 -11.99 0.68 -11.37
C ASP A 230 -11.91 1.57 -10.12
N ALA A 231 -13.04 2.05 -9.61
CA ALA A 231 -13.11 2.82 -8.38
C ALA A 231 -12.62 2.03 -7.16
N LEU A 232 -12.97 0.73 -7.07
CA LEU A 232 -12.50 -0.16 -6.03
C LEU A 232 -10.97 -0.33 -6.10
N LYS A 233 -10.42 -0.63 -7.29
CA LYS A 233 -8.97 -0.74 -7.51
C LYS A 233 -8.26 0.55 -7.14
N LEU A 234 -8.75 1.69 -7.60
CA LEU A 234 -8.18 3.00 -7.30
C LEU A 234 -8.18 3.30 -5.79
N SER A 235 -9.26 2.94 -5.09
CA SER A 235 -9.35 3.10 -3.63
C SER A 235 -8.32 2.25 -2.90
N ALA A 236 -8.13 0.99 -3.31
CA ALA A 236 -7.11 0.12 -2.74
C ALA A 236 -5.68 0.59 -3.07
N GLN A 237 -5.43 1.09 -4.28
CA GLN A 237 -4.16 1.70 -4.66
C GLN A 237 -3.83 2.93 -3.81
N ARG A 238 -4.82 3.76 -3.49
CA ARG A 238 -4.63 4.91 -2.57
C ARG A 238 -4.23 4.46 -1.17
N VAL A 239 -4.89 3.43 -0.63
CA VAL A 239 -4.52 2.87 0.68
C VAL A 239 -3.10 2.29 0.61
N SER A 240 -2.78 1.54 -0.44
CA SER A 240 -1.44 0.97 -0.65
C SER A 240 -0.37 2.06 -0.77
N GLY A 241 -0.64 3.15 -1.50
CA GLY A 241 0.25 4.30 -1.59
C GLY A 241 0.51 4.97 -0.23
N LEU A 242 -0.51 5.07 0.63
CA LEU A 242 -0.37 5.55 2.00
C LEU A 242 0.46 4.61 2.89
N LEU A 243 0.49 3.30 2.54
CA LEU A 243 1.35 2.30 3.16
C LEU A 243 2.77 2.27 2.56
N GLY A 244 3.07 3.14 1.60
CA GLY A 244 4.38 3.23 0.97
C GLY A 244 4.56 2.41 -0.32
N TRP A 245 3.51 1.74 -0.80
CA TRP A 245 3.58 0.97 -2.04
C TRP A 245 3.72 1.89 -3.26
N GLN A 246 4.77 1.64 -4.04
CA GLN A 246 4.97 2.29 -5.33
C GLN A 246 4.64 1.30 -6.43
N HIS A 247 3.60 1.59 -7.19
CA HIS A 247 3.32 0.80 -8.40
C HIS A 247 4.53 0.94 -9.33
N ALA A 248 5.22 -0.16 -9.62
CA ALA A 248 6.21 -0.14 -10.68
C ALA A 248 5.47 0.30 -11.95
N ALA A 249 5.73 1.53 -12.39
CA ALA A 249 5.24 2.00 -13.68
C ALA A 249 5.72 0.97 -14.70
N SER A 250 4.77 0.33 -15.38
CA SER A 250 5.06 -0.62 -16.47
C SER A 250 5.96 0.09 -17.47
N ALA A 251 7.21 -0.35 -17.55
CA ALA A 251 8.18 0.09 -18.54
C ALA A 251 7.77 -0.43 -19.93
#